data_249f1f0f45238d177f7e95115004440b
#
_entry.id   249f1f0f45238d177f7e95115004440b
#
_cell.length_a   1.000
_cell.length_b   1.000
_cell.length_c   1.000
_cell.angle_alpha   90.00
_cell.angle_beta   90.00
_cell.angle_gamma   90.00
#
_symmetry.space_group_name_H-M   'P 1'
#
loop_
_entity.id
_entity.type
_entity.pdbx_description
1 polymer ?
#
loop_
_entity_poly.entity_id
_entity_poly.type
_entity_poly.pdbx_seq_one_letter_code
_entity_poly.pdbx_strand_id
1 'polypeptide(L)'
;MKFHLIKLCFLCVLLASCNTSKEIVYFQDIVVNQPEAITGARDITVQPKDQISIMVSSKDPQLAALFNLTRVQYRAGSSDLRSGNINGEISGYTLDDKGNIDFPVVGTLHIAGMTKSQIATLVKKRLMEENLVNDPVVTVEFMNLYFSVLGEVKTPGKYAITKDQITLLEAISMAGDLSIYGKRDAIFVIREENGERVTHWVDIRSKDLFNSPVYYLKQNDVDRKSTRLNSSHSL
;
A
#
# COMPACT_ATOMS: atom_id res chain seq x y z
N MET A 1 -39.98 24.09 -49.35
CA MET A 1 -39.11 24.81 -48.40
C MET A 1 -39.20 24.30 -46.96
N LYS A 2 -40.37 24.11 -46.37
CA LYS A 2 -40.51 23.65 -44.95
C LYS A 2 -39.90 22.25 -44.66
N PHE A 3 -39.97 21.31 -45.58
CA PHE A 3 -39.42 19.95 -45.42
C PHE A 3 -37.85 19.91 -45.41
N HIS A 4 -37.17 20.79 -46.09
CA HIS A 4 -35.72 20.88 -46.07
C HIS A 4 -35.22 21.52 -44.80
N LEU A 5 -35.97 22.45 -44.21
CA LEU A 5 -35.63 23.09 -42.93
C LEU A 5 -35.74 22.08 -41.78
N ILE A 6 -36.73 21.20 -41.78
CA ILE A 6 -36.93 20.14 -40.79
C ILE A 6 -35.77 19.11 -40.87
N LYS A 7 -35.38 18.72 -42.09
CA LYS A 7 -34.21 17.80 -42.26
C LYS A 7 -32.91 18.43 -41.80
N LEU A 8 -32.69 19.72 -42.04
CA LEU A 8 -31.49 20.44 -41.57
C LEU A 8 -31.45 20.57 -40.06
N CYS A 9 -32.59 20.85 -39.39
CA CYS A 9 -32.71 20.88 -37.93
C CYS A 9 -32.44 19.51 -37.32
N PHE A 10 -32.94 18.43 -37.89
CA PHE A 10 -32.71 17.06 -37.43
C PHE A 10 -31.22 16.65 -37.57
N LEU A 11 -30.58 17.09 -38.63
CA LEU A 11 -29.13 16.85 -38.82
C LEU A 11 -28.29 17.62 -37.82
N CYS A 12 -28.63 18.85 -37.43
CA CYS A 12 -27.96 19.62 -36.38
C CYS A 12 -28.08 19.01 -35.00
N VAL A 13 -29.19 18.37 -34.66
CA VAL A 13 -29.44 17.70 -33.38
C VAL A 13 -28.54 16.45 -33.24
N LEU A 14 -28.24 15.76 -34.35
CA LEU A 14 -27.37 14.58 -34.35
C LEU A 14 -25.88 14.92 -34.13
N LEU A 15 -25.45 16.16 -34.37
CA LEU A 15 -24.07 16.61 -34.21
C LEU A 15 -23.75 17.13 -32.79
N ALA A 16 -24.75 17.28 -31.90
CA ALA A 16 -24.59 17.82 -30.57
C ALA A 16 -24.17 16.77 -29.49
N SER A 17 -23.88 15.53 -29.89
CA SER A 17 -23.61 14.43 -28.95
C SER A 17 -22.13 14.09 -28.87
N CYS A 18 -21.30 14.96 -28.28
CA CYS A 18 -19.96 14.59 -27.82
C CYS A 18 -19.56 15.42 -26.61
N ASN A 19 -19.89 14.94 -25.42
CA ASN A 19 -19.42 15.52 -24.17
C ASN A 19 -18.81 14.47 -23.24
N THR A 20 -17.90 13.62 -23.76
CA THR A 20 -17.34 12.48 -23.04
C THR A 20 -15.95 12.76 -22.43
N SER A 21 -15.29 13.85 -22.79
CA SER A 21 -13.89 14.08 -22.42
C SER A 21 -13.68 14.53 -20.98
N LYS A 22 -14.62 15.19 -20.34
CA LYS A 22 -14.49 15.72 -18.96
C LYS A 22 -14.44 14.65 -17.87
N GLU A 23 -14.96 13.45 -18.12
CA GLU A 23 -15.02 12.39 -17.11
C GLU A 23 -13.74 11.58 -16.96
N ILE A 24 -12.78 11.77 -17.86
CA ILE A 24 -11.55 10.97 -17.94
C ILE A 24 -10.34 11.70 -17.32
N VAL A 25 -10.42 13.02 -17.16
CA VAL A 25 -9.30 13.85 -16.69
C VAL A 25 -9.22 13.83 -15.17
N TYR A 26 -8.01 13.66 -14.65
CA TYR A 26 -7.66 13.79 -13.23
C TYR A 26 -7.54 15.27 -12.84
N PHE A 27 -7.79 15.62 -11.58
CA PHE A 27 -7.48 16.91 -10.98
C PHE A 27 -8.00 18.12 -11.80
N GLN A 28 -9.28 18.12 -12.11
CA GLN A 28 -9.90 19.16 -12.96
C GLN A 28 -9.95 20.54 -12.29
N ASP A 29 -9.77 20.61 -10.96
CA ASP A 29 -9.85 21.79 -10.12
C ASP A 29 -8.49 22.26 -9.56
N ILE A 30 -7.37 21.69 -10.05
CA ILE A 30 -6.03 22.14 -9.66
C ILE A 30 -5.75 23.53 -10.24
N VAL A 31 -5.28 24.42 -9.38
CA VAL A 31 -4.78 25.74 -9.76
C VAL A 31 -3.26 25.65 -9.97
N VAL A 32 -2.81 25.94 -11.18
CA VAL A 32 -1.39 25.85 -11.56
C VAL A 32 -0.58 26.90 -10.80
N ASN A 33 0.62 26.53 -10.34
CA ASN A 33 1.56 27.38 -9.60
C ASN A 33 1.08 27.88 -8.23
N GLN A 34 0.06 27.26 -7.65
CA GLN A 34 -0.33 27.54 -6.28
C GLN A 34 0.20 26.43 -5.37
N PRO A 35 1.15 26.72 -4.44
CA PRO A 35 1.64 25.71 -3.50
C PRO A 35 0.54 25.39 -2.48
N GLU A 36 0.35 24.11 -2.21
CA GLU A 36 -0.54 23.61 -1.15
C GLU A 36 0.31 22.86 -0.12
N ALA A 37 -0.05 22.99 1.15
CA ALA A 37 0.65 22.27 2.22
C ALA A 37 0.35 20.76 2.12
N ILE A 38 1.39 19.94 2.19
CA ILE A 38 1.23 18.48 2.26
C ILE A 38 0.80 18.14 3.68
N THR A 39 -0.46 17.73 3.84
CA THR A 39 -1.02 17.31 5.12
C THR A 39 -1.17 15.79 5.10
N GLY A 40 -0.73 15.13 6.18
CA GLY A 40 -1.09 13.72 6.39
C GLY A 40 -0.17 12.66 5.82
N ALA A 41 1.05 13.01 5.34
CA ALA A 41 2.07 11.99 5.09
C ALA A 41 2.30 11.17 6.36
N ARG A 42 1.92 9.89 6.34
CA ARG A 42 2.04 9.01 7.50
C ARG A 42 2.74 7.75 7.07
N ASP A 43 3.84 7.49 7.72
CA ASP A 43 4.56 6.23 7.54
C ASP A 43 3.66 5.05 7.94
N ILE A 44 3.82 3.95 7.22
CA ILE A 44 3.12 2.71 7.54
C ILE A 44 3.60 2.22 8.91
N THR A 45 2.66 1.84 9.75
CA THR A 45 2.91 1.25 11.08
C THR A 45 2.55 -0.23 11.07
N VAL A 46 3.31 -1.04 11.83
CA VAL A 46 3.03 -2.47 11.95
C VAL A 46 1.75 -2.73 12.75
N GLN A 47 1.03 -3.76 12.35
CA GLN A 47 -0.18 -4.24 13.01
C GLN A 47 -0.01 -5.70 13.46
N PRO A 48 -0.84 -6.19 14.39
CA PRO A 48 -0.89 -7.62 14.71
C PRO A 48 -1.01 -8.48 13.46
N LYS A 49 -0.28 -9.61 13.43
CA LYS A 49 -0.17 -10.56 12.29
C LYS A 49 0.70 -10.09 11.13
N ASP A 50 1.23 -8.88 11.16
CA ASP A 50 2.23 -8.47 10.19
C ASP A 50 3.52 -9.26 10.37
N GLN A 51 4.27 -9.36 9.30
CA GLN A 51 5.58 -9.97 9.29
C GLN A 51 6.64 -8.93 8.90
N ILE A 52 7.67 -8.83 9.73
CA ILE A 52 8.79 -7.92 9.50
C ILE A 52 10.11 -8.70 9.57
N SER A 53 11.11 -8.25 8.85
CA SER A 53 12.50 -8.67 9.08
C SER A 53 13.21 -7.61 9.91
N ILE A 54 14.05 -8.05 10.84
CA ILE A 54 14.94 -7.20 11.62
C ILE A 54 16.34 -7.74 11.42
N MET A 55 17.21 -6.90 10.86
CA MET A 55 18.62 -7.23 10.65
C MET A 55 19.47 -6.36 11.55
N VAL A 56 20.32 -7.01 12.34
CA VAL A 56 21.30 -6.35 13.18
C VAL A 56 22.70 -6.52 12.57
N SER A 57 23.39 -5.42 12.38
CA SER A 57 24.80 -5.40 11.96
C SER A 57 25.65 -4.71 13.02
N SER A 58 26.86 -5.19 13.25
CA SER A 58 27.82 -4.57 14.16
C SER A 58 29.26 -4.77 13.68
N LYS A 59 30.22 -4.13 14.36
CA LYS A 59 31.65 -4.35 14.10
C LYS A 59 32.10 -5.78 14.41
N ASP A 60 31.35 -6.48 15.27
CA ASP A 60 31.51 -7.90 15.55
C ASP A 60 30.44 -8.73 14.83
N PRO A 61 30.78 -9.38 13.69
CA PRO A 61 29.80 -10.15 12.93
C PRO A 61 29.29 -11.39 13.68
N GLN A 62 30.08 -11.95 14.61
CA GLN A 62 29.65 -13.14 15.38
C GLN A 62 28.55 -12.78 16.36
N LEU A 63 28.67 -11.66 17.05
CA LEU A 63 27.63 -11.15 17.92
C LEU A 63 26.38 -10.76 17.11
N ALA A 64 26.53 -10.10 15.98
CA ALA A 64 25.41 -9.72 15.11
C ALA A 64 24.63 -10.94 14.64
N ALA A 65 25.31 -12.05 14.33
CA ALA A 65 24.66 -13.28 13.86
C ALA A 65 23.68 -13.89 14.88
N LEU A 66 23.85 -13.65 16.17
CA LEU A 66 22.96 -14.15 17.22
C LEU A 66 21.54 -13.53 17.14
N PHE A 67 21.43 -12.34 16.55
CA PHE A 67 20.17 -11.60 16.45
C PHE A 67 19.48 -11.77 15.08
N ASN A 68 20.21 -12.32 14.10
CA ASN A 68 19.72 -12.49 12.74
C ASN A 68 19.16 -13.90 12.55
N LEU A 69 17.85 -14.04 12.63
CA LEU A 69 17.19 -15.32 12.36
C LEU A 69 17.34 -15.70 10.89
N THR A 70 18.07 -16.78 10.61
CA THR A 70 18.22 -17.34 9.28
C THR A 70 17.29 -18.55 9.11
N ARG A 71 16.45 -18.58 8.09
CA ARG A 71 15.73 -19.79 7.69
C ARG A 71 16.67 -20.68 6.91
N VAL A 72 17.02 -21.82 7.47
CA VAL A 72 17.66 -22.90 6.72
C VAL A 72 16.56 -23.70 6.04
N GLN A 73 16.44 -23.60 4.73
CA GLN A 73 15.53 -24.48 3.98
C GLN A 73 16.16 -25.84 3.87
N TYR A 74 15.69 -26.80 4.65
CA TYR A 74 16.01 -28.22 4.46
C TYR A 74 15.22 -28.74 3.27
N ARG A 75 15.89 -28.96 2.14
CA ARG A 75 15.34 -29.71 1.02
C ARG A 75 15.49 -31.20 1.35
N ALA A 76 14.40 -31.87 1.70
CA ALA A 76 14.41 -33.31 1.94
C ALA A 76 14.93 -34.02 0.68
N GLY A 77 16.05 -34.76 0.79
CA GLY A 77 16.62 -35.54 -0.30
C GLY A 77 17.89 -34.99 -0.96
N SER A 78 18.42 -33.84 -0.56
CA SER A 78 19.74 -33.39 -1.02
C SER A 78 20.84 -33.81 -0.05
N SER A 79 21.76 -34.64 -0.50
CA SER A 79 22.95 -35.10 0.26
C SER A 79 24.08 -34.07 0.32
N ASP A 80 23.87 -32.86 -0.15
CA ASP A 80 24.91 -31.82 -0.24
C ASP A 80 24.96 -30.92 1.01
N LEU A 81 25.43 -31.51 2.11
CA LEU A 81 25.82 -30.76 3.32
C LEU A 81 27.19 -30.04 3.18
N ARG A 82 27.79 -30.02 1.97
CA ARG A 82 29.17 -29.54 1.76
C ARG A 82 29.31 -28.26 0.95
N SER A 83 28.25 -27.66 0.44
CA SER A 83 28.36 -26.40 -0.28
C SER A 83 27.85 -25.27 0.59
N GLY A 84 28.80 -24.48 1.15
CA GLY A 84 28.54 -23.37 2.06
C GLY A 84 27.88 -22.13 1.43
N ASN A 85 26.97 -22.32 0.50
CA ASN A 85 26.06 -21.29 0.04
C ASN A 85 24.76 -21.40 0.86
N ILE A 86 24.80 -20.95 2.09
CA ILE A 86 23.61 -20.64 2.86
C ILE A 86 23.06 -19.37 2.24
N ASN A 87 22.25 -19.49 1.21
CA ASN A 87 21.31 -18.44 0.84
C ASN A 87 20.24 -18.42 1.95
N GLY A 88 20.66 -17.96 3.12
CA GLY A 88 19.78 -17.81 4.25
C GLY A 88 18.81 -16.68 3.96
N GLU A 89 17.61 -17.05 3.56
CA GLU A 89 16.50 -16.12 3.55
C GLU A 89 16.28 -15.65 4.99
N ILE A 90 16.32 -14.35 5.22
CA ILE A 90 16.12 -13.78 6.56
C ILE A 90 14.74 -14.20 7.04
N SER A 91 14.70 -14.85 8.21
CA SER A 91 13.43 -15.21 8.83
C SER A 91 12.74 -13.96 9.34
N GLY A 92 11.47 -13.77 8.97
CA GLY A 92 10.68 -12.67 9.53
C GLY A 92 10.14 -12.99 10.91
N TYR A 93 9.93 -11.94 11.69
CA TYR A 93 9.16 -11.97 12.93
C TYR A 93 7.70 -11.71 12.60
N THR A 94 6.80 -12.57 13.09
CA THR A 94 5.35 -12.36 12.97
C THR A 94 4.85 -11.78 14.29
N LEU A 95 4.12 -10.65 14.22
CA LEU A 95 3.52 -10.05 15.40
C LEU A 95 2.36 -10.94 15.90
N ASP A 96 2.33 -11.14 17.22
CA ASP A 96 1.22 -11.81 17.87
C ASP A 96 -0.06 -10.94 17.88
N ASP A 97 -1.17 -11.48 18.38
CA ASP A 97 -2.46 -10.76 18.45
C ASP A 97 -2.40 -9.53 19.39
N LYS A 98 -1.39 -9.44 20.26
CA LYS A 98 -1.15 -8.30 21.14
C LYS A 98 -0.14 -7.30 20.57
N GLY A 99 0.40 -7.56 19.39
CA GLY A 99 1.37 -6.71 18.73
C GLY A 99 2.80 -6.85 19.23
N ASN A 100 3.16 -8.02 19.79
CA ASN A 100 4.50 -8.31 20.27
C ASN A 100 5.25 -9.22 19.30
N ILE A 101 6.56 -9.17 19.37
CA ILE A 101 7.50 -10.15 18.80
C ILE A 101 8.43 -10.66 19.88
N ASP A 102 8.91 -11.90 19.73
CA ASP A 102 9.98 -12.44 20.55
C ASP A 102 11.32 -12.23 19.82
N PHE A 103 12.11 -11.29 20.33
CA PHE A 103 13.41 -10.97 19.75
C PHE A 103 14.53 -11.74 20.49
N PRO A 104 15.46 -12.39 19.77
CA PRO A 104 16.49 -13.22 20.41
C PRO A 104 17.25 -12.46 21.48
N VAL A 105 17.50 -13.12 22.61
CA VAL A 105 18.24 -12.65 23.78
C VAL A 105 17.51 -11.53 24.55
N VAL A 106 16.91 -10.56 23.85
CA VAL A 106 16.20 -9.40 24.45
C VAL A 106 14.81 -9.75 24.97
N GLY A 107 14.19 -10.83 24.42
CA GLY A 107 12.87 -11.26 24.80
C GLY A 107 11.73 -10.54 24.06
N THR A 108 10.59 -10.44 24.69
CA THR A 108 9.36 -9.91 24.09
C THR A 108 9.39 -8.40 23.95
N LEU A 109 9.16 -7.90 22.73
CA LEU A 109 9.08 -6.48 22.41
C LEU A 109 7.69 -6.14 21.85
N HIS A 110 7.03 -5.13 22.42
CA HIS A 110 5.79 -4.58 21.88
C HIS A 110 6.10 -3.55 20.80
N ILE A 111 5.66 -3.80 19.57
CA ILE A 111 5.97 -2.95 18.41
C ILE A 111 4.75 -2.56 17.58
N ALA A 112 3.54 -3.02 17.93
CA ALA A 112 2.32 -2.62 17.23
C ALA A 112 2.17 -1.09 17.22
N GLY A 113 1.77 -0.55 16.08
CA GLY A 113 1.60 0.90 15.87
C GLY A 113 2.91 1.66 15.63
N MET A 114 4.07 1.00 15.66
CA MET A 114 5.36 1.62 15.40
C MET A 114 5.70 1.61 13.90
N THR A 115 6.44 2.63 13.46
CA THR A 115 7.07 2.66 12.13
C THR A 115 8.37 1.85 12.12
N LYS A 116 8.91 1.53 10.94
CA LYS A 116 10.22 0.86 10.81
C LYS A 116 11.32 1.57 11.58
N SER A 117 11.38 2.89 11.49
CA SER A 117 12.38 3.72 12.19
C SER A 117 12.24 3.65 13.70
N GLN A 118 11.00 3.64 14.21
CA GLN A 118 10.75 3.51 15.65
C GLN A 118 11.15 2.13 16.17
N ILE A 119 10.83 1.07 15.42
CA ILE A 119 11.23 -0.30 15.77
C ILE A 119 12.76 -0.43 15.78
N ALA A 120 13.42 0.07 14.73
CA ALA A 120 14.90 0.05 14.66
C ALA A 120 15.54 0.78 15.85
N THR A 121 14.99 1.93 16.23
CA THR A 121 15.45 2.71 17.40
C THR A 121 15.22 1.95 18.71
N LEU A 122 14.06 1.32 18.87
CA LEU A 122 13.74 0.51 20.06
C LEU A 122 14.70 -0.67 20.21
N VAL A 123 14.89 -1.45 19.13
CA VAL A 123 15.78 -2.62 19.14
C VAL A 123 17.24 -2.17 19.41
N LYS A 124 17.69 -1.12 18.72
CA LYS A 124 19.02 -0.55 18.95
C LYS A 124 19.23 -0.17 20.42
N LYS A 125 18.26 0.55 21.00
CA LYS A 125 18.29 0.98 22.39
C LYS A 125 18.41 -0.23 23.34
N ARG A 126 17.59 -1.27 23.15
CA ARG A 126 17.59 -2.48 23.98
C ARG A 126 18.92 -3.22 23.92
N LEU A 127 19.46 -3.41 22.70
CA LEU A 127 20.76 -4.07 22.53
C LEU A 127 21.92 -3.34 23.24
N MET A 128 21.87 -2.01 23.28
CA MET A 128 22.86 -1.20 23.98
C MET A 128 22.66 -1.19 25.50
N GLU A 129 21.43 -1.06 25.99
CA GLU A 129 21.11 -1.05 27.43
C GLU A 129 21.49 -2.35 28.12
N GLU A 130 21.34 -3.48 27.44
CA GLU A 130 21.72 -4.81 27.95
C GLU A 130 23.17 -5.18 27.68
N ASN A 131 23.97 -4.24 27.16
CA ASN A 131 25.39 -4.43 26.80
C ASN A 131 25.63 -5.61 25.84
N LEU A 132 24.66 -5.97 25.03
CA LEU A 132 24.76 -7.07 24.08
C LEU A 132 25.56 -6.70 22.83
N VAL A 133 25.41 -5.45 22.36
CA VAL A 133 26.15 -4.91 21.20
C VAL A 133 26.44 -3.43 21.42
N ASN A 134 27.70 -3.02 21.30
CA ASN A 134 28.12 -1.64 21.59
C ASN A 134 27.75 -0.63 20.49
N ASP A 135 27.66 -1.06 19.24
CA ASP A 135 27.42 -0.18 18.08
C ASP A 135 26.53 -0.89 17.05
N PRO A 136 25.26 -1.19 17.39
CA PRO A 136 24.36 -1.89 16.48
C PRO A 136 23.80 -0.94 15.43
N VAL A 137 23.81 -1.40 14.17
CA VAL A 137 23.02 -0.86 13.08
C VAL A 137 21.83 -1.81 12.89
N VAL A 138 20.62 -1.28 13.06
CA VAL A 138 19.39 -2.08 12.96
C VAL A 138 18.60 -1.63 11.73
N THR A 139 18.33 -2.57 10.83
CA THR A 139 17.48 -2.37 9.65
C THR A 139 16.20 -3.17 9.81
N VAL A 140 15.06 -2.54 9.56
CA VAL A 140 13.74 -3.16 9.64
C VAL A 140 13.05 -3.05 8.30
N GLU A 141 12.53 -4.18 7.79
CA GLU A 141 11.76 -4.20 6.54
C GLU A 141 10.46 -4.97 6.71
N PHE A 142 9.43 -4.52 6.03
CA PHE A 142 8.16 -5.22 5.96
C PHE A 142 8.26 -6.39 4.96
N MET A 143 7.70 -7.55 5.31
CA MET A 143 7.78 -8.76 4.47
C MET A 143 6.46 -9.11 3.79
N ASN A 144 5.32 -8.76 4.36
CA ASN A 144 4.01 -9.22 3.90
C ASN A 144 2.96 -8.11 3.78
N LEU A 145 3.37 -6.86 3.58
CA LEU A 145 2.41 -5.78 3.40
C LEU A 145 1.89 -5.75 1.97
N TYR A 146 0.57 -5.72 1.85
CA TYR A 146 -0.13 -5.70 0.58
C TYR A 146 -1.36 -4.80 0.65
N PHE A 147 -1.77 -4.30 -0.51
CA PHE A 147 -3.10 -3.76 -0.77
C PHE A 147 -3.72 -4.48 -1.95
N SER A 148 -5.02 -4.37 -2.13
CA SER A 148 -5.74 -5.00 -3.24
C SER A 148 -6.43 -3.95 -4.09
N VAL A 149 -6.34 -4.09 -5.41
CA VAL A 149 -7.06 -3.24 -6.37
C VAL A 149 -8.03 -4.10 -7.13
N LEU A 150 -9.31 -3.75 -7.08
CA LEU A 150 -10.40 -4.51 -7.68
C LEU A 150 -11.27 -3.63 -8.58
N GLY A 151 -11.96 -4.25 -9.53
CA GLY A 151 -12.93 -3.58 -10.42
C GLY A 151 -12.31 -3.10 -11.72
N GLU A 152 -12.74 -1.94 -12.20
CA GLU A 152 -12.45 -1.42 -13.53
C GLU A 152 -11.05 -0.80 -13.64
N VAL A 153 -10.02 -1.62 -13.51
CA VAL A 153 -8.62 -1.32 -13.77
C VAL A 153 -8.06 -2.30 -14.80
N LYS A 154 -6.92 -1.98 -15.39
CA LYS A 154 -6.31 -2.82 -16.41
C LYS A 154 -5.83 -4.17 -15.85
N THR A 155 -5.25 -4.17 -14.67
CA THR A 155 -4.72 -5.37 -13.99
C THR A 155 -5.19 -5.39 -12.54
N PRO A 156 -6.40 -5.89 -12.27
CA PRO A 156 -6.85 -6.07 -10.89
C PRO A 156 -6.02 -7.14 -10.19
N GLY A 157 -5.72 -6.94 -8.90
CA GLY A 157 -4.89 -7.88 -8.17
C GLY A 157 -4.45 -7.40 -6.81
N LYS A 158 -3.57 -8.19 -6.20
CA LYS A 158 -2.90 -7.90 -4.93
C LYS A 158 -1.50 -7.39 -5.20
N TYR A 159 -1.14 -6.25 -4.61
CA TYR A 159 0.12 -5.55 -4.83
C TYR A 159 0.91 -5.42 -3.54
N ALA A 160 2.20 -5.73 -3.59
CA ALA A 160 3.09 -5.58 -2.44
C ALA A 160 3.42 -4.11 -2.18
N ILE A 161 3.45 -3.73 -0.92
CA ILE A 161 3.93 -2.43 -0.47
C ILE A 161 5.42 -2.55 -0.16
N THR A 162 6.25 -1.94 -0.97
CA THR A 162 7.72 -1.99 -0.86
C THR A 162 8.34 -0.69 -0.34
N LYS A 163 7.51 0.34 -0.12
CA LYS A 163 7.91 1.66 0.37
C LYS A 163 7.30 1.92 1.74
N ASP A 164 7.82 2.93 2.43
CA ASP A 164 7.26 3.37 3.72
C ASP A 164 5.91 4.06 3.59
N GLN A 165 5.59 4.51 2.39
CA GLN A 165 4.33 5.15 2.04
C GLN A 165 3.93 4.74 0.63
N ILE A 166 2.64 4.57 0.40
CA ILE A 166 2.05 4.37 -0.93
C ILE A 166 0.76 5.20 -1.03
N THR A 167 0.63 5.91 -2.13
CA THR A 167 -0.56 6.72 -2.38
C THR A 167 -1.60 5.95 -3.19
N LEU A 168 -2.86 6.37 -3.10
CA LEU A 168 -3.95 5.84 -3.91
C LEU A 168 -3.66 5.97 -5.42
N LEU A 169 -3.00 7.06 -5.83
CA LEU A 169 -2.60 7.27 -7.22
C LEU A 169 -1.52 6.30 -7.69
N GLU A 170 -0.53 6.01 -6.83
CA GLU A 170 0.47 4.97 -7.12
C GLU A 170 -0.19 3.60 -7.25
N ALA A 171 -1.14 3.27 -6.36
CA ALA A 171 -1.88 2.01 -6.43
C ALA A 171 -2.67 1.87 -7.74
N ILE A 172 -3.36 2.93 -8.17
CA ILE A 172 -4.06 2.98 -9.45
C ILE A 172 -3.08 2.81 -10.61
N SER A 173 -1.94 3.50 -10.56
CA SER A 173 -0.87 3.40 -11.57
C SER A 173 -0.29 1.99 -11.64
N MET A 174 -0.03 1.33 -10.51
CA MET A 174 0.44 -0.06 -10.46
C MET A 174 -0.57 -1.03 -11.09
N ALA A 175 -1.86 -0.75 -10.95
CA ALA A 175 -2.93 -1.52 -11.59
C ALA A 175 -3.15 -1.17 -13.08
N GLY A 176 -2.29 -0.29 -13.66
CA GLY A 176 -2.32 0.08 -15.08
C GLY A 176 -3.40 1.10 -15.44
N ASP A 177 -3.83 1.91 -14.46
CA ASP A 177 -4.91 2.89 -14.55
C ASP A 177 -6.33 2.27 -14.65
N LEU A 178 -7.34 3.14 -14.51
CA LEU A 178 -8.73 2.76 -14.72
C LEU A 178 -9.01 2.47 -16.20
N SER A 179 -9.88 1.50 -16.45
CA SER A 179 -10.42 1.28 -17.78
C SER A 179 -11.26 2.49 -18.24
N ILE A 180 -11.64 2.50 -19.50
CA ILE A 180 -12.56 3.52 -20.05
C ILE A 180 -13.97 3.47 -19.39
N TYR A 181 -14.29 2.36 -18.74
CA TYR A 181 -15.55 2.16 -18.02
C TYR A 181 -15.43 2.51 -16.54
N GLY A 182 -14.22 2.69 -16.02
CA GLY A 182 -13.96 3.03 -14.63
C GLY A 182 -14.40 4.43 -14.29
N LYS A 183 -15.21 4.58 -13.24
CA LYS A 183 -15.65 5.87 -12.72
C LYS A 183 -14.56 6.50 -11.89
N ARG A 184 -14.03 7.65 -12.35
CA ARG A 184 -13.01 8.42 -11.63
C ARG A 184 -13.56 9.24 -10.47
N ASP A 185 -14.87 9.46 -10.48
CA ASP A 185 -15.61 10.14 -9.42
C ASP A 185 -16.11 9.21 -8.32
N ALA A 186 -15.94 7.90 -8.46
CA ALA A 186 -16.48 6.93 -7.52
C ALA A 186 -15.50 5.78 -7.27
N ILE A 187 -14.43 6.10 -6.56
CA ILE A 187 -13.46 5.14 -6.06
C ILE A 187 -13.78 4.87 -4.59
N PHE A 188 -13.79 3.60 -4.20
CA PHE A 188 -14.05 3.18 -2.83
C PHE A 188 -12.81 2.53 -2.26
N VAL A 189 -12.30 3.05 -1.16
CA VAL A 189 -11.26 2.41 -0.37
C VAL A 189 -11.92 1.83 0.88
N ILE A 190 -11.81 0.52 1.03
CA ILE A 190 -12.35 -0.22 2.18
C ILE A 190 -11.16 -0.48 3.12
N ARG A 191 -11.27 0.01 4.34
CA ARG A 191 -10.24 -0.08 5.38
C ARG A 191 -10.81 -0.66 6.66
N GLU A 192 -10.05 -1.49 7.34
CA GLU A 192 -10.39 -1.92 8.70
C GLU A 192 -9.77 -0.96 9.72
N GLU A 193 -10.62 -0.32 10.53
CA GLU A 193 -10.23 0.63 11.57
C GLU A 193 -10.96 0.29 12.86
N ASN A 194 -10.21 0.12 13.96
CA ASN A 194 -10.75 -0.18 15.30
C ASN A 194 -11.70 -1.39 15.34
N GLY A 195 -11.46 -2.40 14.50
CA GLY A 195 -12.30 -3.60 14.40
C GLY A 195 -13.57 -3.43 13.57
N GLU A 196 -13.76 -2.28 12.95
CA GLU A 196 -14.85 -1.99 12.03
C GLU A 196 -14.35 -1.84 10.60
N ARG A 197 -15.22 -2.12 9.62
CA ARG A 197 -14.90 -1.93 8.21
C ARG A 197 -15.50 -0.63 7.72
N VAL A 198 -14.64 0.34 7.41
CA VAL A 198 -15.02 1.67 6.91
C VAL A 198 -14.80 1.73 5.41
N THR A 199 -15.79 2.26 4.69
CA THR A 199 -15.70 2.50 3.24
C THR A 199 -15.58 4.00 3.00
N HIS A 200 -14.47 4.42 2.44
CA HIS A 200 -14.22 5.80 2.06
C HIS A 200 -14.50 5.98 0.56
N TRP A 201 -15.27 6.99 0.23
CA TRP A 201 -15.51 7.38 -1.16
C TRP A 201 -14.51 8.49 -1.55
N VAL A 202 -13.97 8.39 -2.76
CA VAL A 202 -12.96 9.32 -3.28
C VAL A 202 -13.25 9.67 -4.74
N ASP A 203 -13.19 10.96 -5.07
CA ASP A 203 -13.19 11.48 -6.43
C ASP A 203 -11.76 11.89 -6.82
N ILE A 204 -11.14 11.14 -7.74
CA ILE A 204 -9.77 11.45 -8.19
C ILE A 204 -9.71 12.56 -9.26
N ARG A 205 -10.84 13.11 -9.65
CA ARG A 205 -10.90 14.28 -10.52
C ARG A 205 -10.75 15.59 -9.73
N SER A 206 -10.98 15.53 -8.40
CA SER A 206 -10.82 16.66 -7.50
C SER A 206 -9.50 16.64 -6.76
N LYS A 207 -8.94 17.82 -6.52
CA LYS A 207 -7.77 18.03 -5.66
C LYS A 207 -8.03 17.66 -4.19
N ASP A 208 -9.29 17.60 -3.76
CA ASP A 208 -9.68 17.19 -2.41
C ASP A 208 -9.19 15.76 -2.07
N LEU A 209 -8.86 14.98 -3.09
CA LEU A 209 -8.16 13.70 -2.94
C LEU A 209 -6.94 13.81 -2.02
N PHE A 210 -6.14 14.86 -2.13
CA PHE A 210 -4.91 15.04 -1.34
C PHE A 210 -5.19 15.19 0.15
N ASN A 211 -6.39 15.62 0.53
CA ASN A 211 -6.85 15.77 1.91
C ASN A 211 -7.63 14.55 2.41
N SER A 212 -7.84 13.55 1.56
CA SER A 212 -8.56 12.33 1.93
C SER A 212 -7.79 11.51 2.97
N PRO A 213 -8.44 10.94 3.99
CA PRO A 213 -7.79 10.05 4.97
C PRO A 213 -7.25 8.77 4.35
N VAL A 214 -7.67 8.44 3.11
CA VAL A 214 -7.23 7.27 2.35
C VAL A 214 -6.34 7.63 1.17
N TYR A 215 -5.86 8.87 1.07
CA TYR A 215 -4.85 9.24 0.08
C TYR A 215 -3.60 8.38 0.22
N TYR A 216 -3.12 8.18 1.46
CA TYR A 216 -2.11 7.19 1.79
C TYR A 216 -2.77 5.87 2.15
N LEU A 217 -2.47 4.83 1.40
CA LEU A 217 -2.98 3.49 1.65
C LEU A 217 -2.26 2.85 2.83
N LYS A 218 -2.99 2.01 3.56
CA LYS A 218 -2.47 1.13 4.59
C LYS A 218 -2.49 -0.32 4.09
N GLN A 219 -1.82 -1.20 4.82
CA GLN A 219 -1.91 -2.64 4.56
C GLN A 219 -3.35 -3.13 4.65
N ASN A 220 -3.66 -4.12 3.84
CA ASN A 220 -4.98 -4.74 3.73
C ASN A 220 -6.09 -3.82 3.18
N ASP A 221 -5.80 -2.56 2.82
CA ASP A 221 -6.76 -1.73 2.11
C ASP A 221 -7.21 -2.42 0.83
N VAL A 222 -8.52 -2.35 0.57
CA VAL A 222 -9.12 -2.84 -0.67
C VAL A 222 -9.64 -1.63 -1.45
N ASP A 223 -8.96 -1.31 -2.53
CA ASP A 223 -9.38 -0.29 -3.47
C ASP A 223 -10.32 -0.91 -4.51
N ARG A 224 -11.59 -0.50 -4.50
CA ARG A 224 -12.61 -0.96 -5.42
C ARG A 224 -13.05 0.14 -6.36
N LYS A 225 -12.90 -0.08 -7.66
CA LYS A 225 -13.37 0.81 -8.71
C LYS A 225 -14.80 0.47 -9.12
N SER A 226 -15.67 1.48 -9.15
CA SER A 226 -17.04 1.32 -9.61
C SER A 226 -17.11 1.28 -11.13
N THR A 227 -17.96 0.40 -11.67
CA THR A 227 -18.31 0.36 -13.10
C THR A 227 -19.37 1.40 -13.40
N ARG A 228 -19.39 1.98 -14.59
CA ARG A 228 -20.56 2.69 -15.10
C ARG A 228 -21.68 1.66 -15.32
N LEU A 229 -22.61 1.59 -14.39
CA LEU A 229 -23.86 0.89 -14.63
C LEU A 229 -24.61 1.66 -15.73
N ASN A 230 -24.89 1.00 -16.85
CA ASN A 230 -25.88 1.52 -17.78
C ASN A 230 -27.18 1.74 -16.99
N SER A 231 -27.66 2.98 -16.95
CA SER A 231 -28.89 3.39 -16.28
C SER A 231 -30.14 2.95 -17.06
N SER A 232 -30.15 1.71 -17.58
CA SER A 232 -31.25 1.15 -18.35
C SER A 232 -32.02 0.06 -17.61
N HIS A 233 -32.04 0.07 -16.29
CA HIS A 233 -32.97 -0.69 -15.46
C HIS A 233 -33.51 0.16 -14.31
N SER A 234 -34.27 1.19 -14.63
CA SER A 234 -35.30 1.72 -13.74
C SER A 234 -36.64 1.13 -14.21
N LEU A 235 -37.11 0.13 -13.53
CA LEU A 235 -38.51 -0.20 -13.48
C LEU A 235 -39.18 0.65 -12.41
#